data_c95745e76f4a36f0ffe5d7a5402a2ecd
#
_entry.id   c95745e76f4a36f0ffe5d7a5402a2ecd
#
_cell.length_a   1.000
_cell.length_b   1.000
_cell.length_c   1.000
_cell.angle_alpha   90.00
_cell.angle_beta   90.00
_cell.angle_gamma   90.00
#
_symmetry.space_group_name_H-M   'P 1'
#
loop_
_entity.id
_entity.type
_entity.pdbx_description
1 polymer ?
#
loop_
_entity_poly.entity_id
_entity_poly.type
_entity_poly.pdbx_seq_one_letter_code
_entity_poly.pdbx_strand_id
1 'polypeptide(L)'
;MYKRQSYGRVSEELKKLNIQNPTIKDVSNVICIIRREKLPDPKKIGNAGSFFKNPIVKKAKLDWLEKHHKKVPSYKIEDEKYKIPAAWLIETAGLKGKDFGNFGIHKSQPLVLVNYGGATGEDIYKLSNSIKDIIYKIFKIKLETEVNII
;
A
#
# COMPACT_ATOMS: atom_id res chain seq x y z
N MET A 1 -3.86 -27.62 6.26
CA MET A 1 -2.46 -27.42 5.85
C MET A 1 -2.22 -25.93 5.63
N TYR A 2 -1.73 -25.23 6.64
CA TYR A 2 -1.46 -23.78 6.53
C TYR A 2 -0.28 -23.56 5.58
N LYS A 3 -0.53 -22.96 4.41
CA LYS A 3 0.55 -22.52 3.53
C LYS A 3 1.37 -21.49 4.30
N ARG A 4 2.62 -21.82 4.63
CA ARG A 4 3.61 -20.90 5.16
C ARG A 4 3.80 -19.80 4.13
N GLN A 5 3.11 -18.67 4.29
CA GLN A 5 3.51 -17.45 3.61
C GLN A 5 4.84 -17.06 4.24
N SER A 6 5.92 -17.20 3.48
CA SER A 6 7.21 -16.70 3.89
C SER A 6 7.12 -15.16 3.85
N TYR A 7 6.85 -14.55 4.97
CA TYR A 7 7.07 -13.12 5.17
C TYR A 7 8.58 -12.90 5.19
N GLY A 8 9.20 -12.77 4.00
CA GLY A 8 10.66 -12.72 3.85
C GLY A 8 11.31 -11.73 4.82
N ARG A 9 10.73 -10.54 4.97
CA ARG A 9 11.26 -9.52 5.89
C ARG A 9 11.09 -9.89 7.37
N VAL A 10 10.03 -10.59 7.76
CA VAL A 10 9.87 -11.07 9.15
C VAL A 10 10.94 -12.09 9.48
N SER A 11 11.20 -13.03 8.56
CA SER A 11 12.27 -14.02 8.74
C SER A 11 13.66 -13.38 8.81
N GLU A 12 13.91 -12.34 8.01
CA GLU A 12 15.17 -11.58 8.05
C GLU A 12 15.34 -10.82 9.38
N GLU A 13 14.31 -10.16 9.87
CA GLU A 13 14.35 -9.45 11.14
C GLU A 13 14.49 -10.42 12.34
N LEU A 14 13.82 -11.57 12.33
CA LEU A 14 14.01 -12.61 13.35
C LEU A 14 15.46 -13.12 13.37
N LYS A 15 16.06 -13.31 12.18
CA LYS A 15 17.48 -13.69 12.08
C LYS A 15 18.42 -12.62 12.64
N LYS A 16 18.18 -11.34 12.33
CA LYS A 16 18.95 -10.22 12.88
C LYS A 16 18.90 -10.15 14.41
N LEU A 17 17.74 -10.51 14.98
CA LEU A 17 17.53 -10.58 16.43
C LEU A 17 18.04 -11.90 17.05
N ASN A 18 18.66 -12.79 16.26
CA ASN A 18 19.16 -14.11 16.69
C ASN A 18 18.06 -15.02 17.28
N ILE A 19 16.81 -14.86 16.87
CA ILE A 19 15.66 -15.65 17.34
C ILE A 19 15.50 -16.87 16.42
N GLN A 20 15.95 -18.05 16.88
CA GLN A 20 15.87 -19.29 16.09
C GLN A 20 14.49 -19.97 16.18
N ASN A 21 13.87 -19.97 17.36
CA ASN A 21 12.55 -20.54 17.63
C ASN A 21 11.58 -19.45 18.08
N PRO A 22 11.00 -18.66 17.13
CA PRO A 22 10.18 -17.50 17.46
C PRO A 22 8.85 -17.92 18.09
N THR A 23 8.51 -17.30 19.20
CA THR A 23 7.18 -17.34 19.79
C THR A 23 6.22 -16.43 19.01
N ILE A 24 4.91 -16.55 19.26
CA ILE A 24 3.90 -15.62 18.70
C ILE A 24 4.21 -14.16 19.10
N LYS A 25 4.71 -13.96 20.32
CA LYS A 25 5.10 -12.64 20.83
C LYS A 25 6.29 -12.06 20.05
N ASP A 26 7.29 -12.87 19.73
CA ASP A 26 8.45 -12.44 18.94
C ASP A 26 8.03 -12.05 17.52
N VAL A 27 7.20 -12.85 16.87
CA VAL A 27 6.66 -12.53 15.55
C VAL A 27 5.83 -11.25 15.58
N SER A 28 4.97 -11.08 16.59
CA SER A 28 4.18 -9.86 16.77
C SER A 28 5.07 -8.62 16.96
N ASN A 29 6.09 -8.71 17.79
CA ASN A 29 7.05 -7.63 18.03
C ASN A 29 7.78 -7.25 16.73
N VAL A 30 8.28 -8.21 15.98
CA VAL A 30 8.95 -7.99 14.70
C VAL A 30 8.02 -7.32 13.69
N ILE A 31 6.77 -7.76 13.59
CA ILE A 31 5.77 -7.12 12.73
C ILE A 31 5.55 -5.66 13.16
N CYS A 32 5.47 -5.39 14.46
CA CYS A 32 5.33 -4.03 14.98
C CYS A 32 6.54 -3.15 14.61
N ILE A 33 7.76 -3.67 14.73
CA ILE A 33 8.99 -2.97 14.32
C ILE A 33 8.93 -2.63 12.84
N ILE A 34 8.68 -3.62 11.97
CA ILE A 34 8.59 -3.43 10.53
C ILE A 34 7.51 -2.39 10.16
N ARG A 35 6.38 -2.41 10.85
CA ARG A 35 5.29 -1.45 10.59
C ARG A 35 5.68 -0.03 11.01
N ARG A 36 6.31 0.14 12.18
CA ARG A 36 6.79 1.46 12.65
C ARG A 36 7.83 2.07 11.72
N GLU A 37 8.69 1.27 11.12
CA GLU A 37 9.67 1.75 10.13
C GLU A 37 9.00 2.17 8.80
N LYS A 38 7.93 1.48 8.41
CA LYS A 38 7.29 1.69 7.11
C LYS A 38 6.17 2.73 7.14
N LEU A 39 5.41 2.80 8.22
CA LEU A 39 4.22 3.63 8.30
C LEU A 39 4.47 4.85 9.20
N PRO A 40 3.96 6.02 8.84
CA PRO A 40 4.02 7.17 9.73
C PRO A 40 3.23 6.88 11.02
N ASP A 41 3.77 7.35 12.14
CA ASP A 41 3.10 7.26 13.44
C ASP A 41 1.84 8.15 13.42
N PRO A 42 0.63 7.59 13.59
CA PRO A 42 -0.61 8.38 13.53
C PRO A 42 -0.73 9.40 14.67
N LYS A 43 0.05 9.27 15.74
CA LYS A 43 0.15 10.29 16.80
C LYS A 43 0.94 11.53 16.36
N LYS A 44 1.81 11.40 15.37
CA LYS A 44 2.63 12.49 14.83
C LYS A 44 2.05 13.09 13.56
N ILE A 45 1.53 12.25 12.69
CA ILE A 45 0.91 12.65 11.42
C ILE A 45 -0.38 11.85 11.27
N GLY A 46 -1.53 12.54 11.26
CA GLY A 46 -2.83 11.91 11.14
C GLY A 46 -2.89 11.04 9.88
N ASN A 47 -3.24 9.78 10.03
CA ASN A 47 -3.44 8.85 8.93
C ASN A 47 -4.23 7.62 9.38
N ALA A 48 -4.81 6.89 8.43
CA ALA A 48 -5.53 5.65 8.64
C ALA A 48 -4.78 4.41 8.12
N GLY A 49 -3.46 4.51 7.92
CA GLY A 49 -2.65 3.46 7.29
C GLY A 49 -2.87 3.38 5.78
N SER A 50 -2.78 2.17 5.21
CA SER A 50 -3.02 1.97 3.78
C SER A 50 -4.46 2.26 3.42
N PHE A 51 -4.67 3.22 2.50
CA PHE A 51 -6.00 3.72 2.17
C PHE A 51 -6.71 2.88 1.09
N PHE A 52 -5.94 2.22 0.21
CA PHE A 52 -6.46 1.47 -0.92
C PHE A 52 -6.04 0.00 -0.88
N LYS A 53 -6.96 -0.88 -1.31
CA LYS A 53 -6.67 -2.29 -1.57
C LYS A 53 -5.80 -2.44 -2.82
N ASN A 54 -4.97 -3.47 -2.83
CA ASN A 54 -4.24 -3.86 -4.03
C ASN A 54 -5.22 -4.49 -5.04
N PRO A 55 -5.41 -3.90 -6.25
CA PRO A 55 -6.35 -4.41 -7.22
C PRO A 55 -5.93 -5.77 -7.79
N ILE A 56 -6.93 -6.57 -8.12
CA ILE A 56 -6.76 -7.85 -8.83
C ILE A 56 -7.15 -7.63 -10.29
N VAL A 57 -6.28 -8.00 -11.20
CA VAL A 57 -6.46 -7.85 -12.64
C VAL A 57 -6.34 -9.19 -13.36
N LYS A 58 -6.95 -9.30 -14.56
CA LYS A 58 -6.77 -10.45 -15.46
C LYS A 58 -5.41 -10.36 -16.17
N LYS A 59 -4.92 -11.52 -16.65
CA LYS A 59 -3.65 -11.63 -17.40
C LYS A 59 -3.55 -10.60 -18.54
N ALA A 60 -4.58 -10.46 -19.34
CA ALA A 60 -4.61 -9.49 -20.44
C ALA A 60 -4.35 -8.04 -19.99
N LYS A 61 -4.82 -7.65 -18.80
CA LYS A 61 -4.54 -6.32 -18.24
C LYS A 61 -3.09 -6.22 -17.74
N LEU A 62 -2.55 -7.28 -17.15
CA LEU A 62 -1.14 -7.32 -16.77
C LEU A 62 -0.24 -7.19 -18.01
N ASP A 63 -0.52 -7.93 -19.07
CA ASP A 63 0.24 -7.87 -20.33
C ASP A 63 0.21 -6.46 -20.93
N TRP A 64 -0.95 -5.81 -20.87
CA TRP A 64 -1.06 -4.43 -21.29
C TRP A 64 -0.18 -3.48 -20.44
N LEU A 65 -0.18 -3.66 -19.10
CA LEU A 65 0.67 -2.87 -18.21
C LEU A 65 2.16 -3.09 -18.52
N GLU A 66 2.60 -4.34 -18.67
CA GLU A 66 4.00 -4.71 -18.96
C GLU A 66 4.49 -4.17 -20.31
N LYS A 67 3.57 -4.03 -21.28
CA LYS A 67 3.88 -3.42 -22.58
C LYS A 67 4.10 -1.91 -22.48
N HIS A 68 3.41 -1.21 -21.56
CA HIS A 68 3.43 0.25 -21.47
C HIS A 68 4.29 0.77 -20.32
N HIS A 69 4.66 -0.08 -19.36
CA HIS A 69 5.42 0.31 -18.18
C HIS A 69 6.56 -0.67 -17.91
N LYS A 70 7.72 -0.15 -17.52
CA LYS A 70 8.87 -0.98 -17.12
C LYS A 70 8.64 -1.55 -15.72
N LYS A 71 8.99 -2.85 -15.52
CA LYS A 71 9.04 -3.51 -14.21
C LYS A 71 7.71 -3.41 -13.42
N VAL A 72 6.62 -3.90 -14.01
CA VAL A 72 5.33 -3.99 -13.33
C VAL A 72 5.40 -5.06 -12.23
N PRO A 73 5.33 -4.69 -10.94
CA PRO A 73 5.27 -5.68 -9.87
C PRO A 73 3.91 -6.37 -9.90
N SER A 74 3.91 -7.69 -9.91
CA SER A 74 2.69 -8.49 -9.93
C SER A 74 2.85 -9.77 -9.13
N TYR A 75 1.77 -10.24 -8.53
CA TYR A 75 1.74 -11.47 -7.77
C TYR A 75 0.59 -12.34 -8.28
N LYS A 76 0.91 -13.52 -8.82
CA LYS A 76 -0.11 -14.49 -9.25
C LYS A 76 -0.88 -14.98 -8.02
N ILE A 77 -2.22 -14.89 -8.06
CA ILE A 77 -3.11 -15.35 -7.00
C ILE A 77 -3.77 -16.67 -7.41
N GLU A 78 -4.33 -16.66 -8.62
CA GLU A 78 -5.04 -17.77 -9.26
C GLU A 78 -4.68 -17.79 -10.74
N ASP A 79 -5.19 -18.78 -11.48
CA ASP A 79 -5.05 -18.77 -12.92
C ASP A 79 -5.73 -17.52 -13.50
N GLU A 80 -5.00 -16.85 -14.40
CA GLU A 80 -5.41 -15.61 -15.06
C GLU A 80 -5.67 -14.41 -14.13
N LYS A 81 -5.38 -14.50 -12.81
CA LYS A 81 -5.57 -13.41 -11.85
C LYS A 81 -4.27 -12.99 -11.17
N TYR A 82 -4.00 -11.70 -11.21
CA TYR A 82 -2.78 -11.10 -10.68
C TYR A 82 -3.10 -9.90 -9.79
N LYS A 83 -2.46 -9.85 -8.64
CA LYS A 83 -2.52 -8.70 -7.73
C LYS A 83 -1.44 -7.70 -8.11
N ILE A 84 -1.84 -6.46 -8.34
CA ILE A 84 -0.94 -5.33 -8.60
C ILE A 84 -0.86 -4.46 -7.35
N PRO A 85 0.34 -4.08 -6.87
CA PRO A 85 0.44 -3.14 -5.75
C PRO A 85 -0.16 -1.78 -6.11
N ALA A 86 -1.16 -1.33 -5.34
CA ALA A 86 -1.75 -0.01 -5.54
C ALA A 86 -0.72 1.11 -5.29
N ALA A 87 0.26 0.86 -4.42
CA ALA A 87 1.39 1.76 -4.22
C ALA A 87 2.16 2.03 -5.51
N TRP A 88 2.41 1.00 -6.31
CA TRP A 88 3.09 1.15 -7.60
C TRP A 88 2.26 1.97 -8.59
N LEU A 89 0.95 1.76 -8.65
CA LEU A 89 0.06 2.56 -9.52
C LEU A 89 0.11 4.04 -9.14
N ILE A 90 0.01 4.35 -7.85
CA ILE A 90 0.02 5.72 -7.34
C ILE A 90 1.39 6.38 -7.57
N GLU A 91 2.49 5.67 -7.35
CA GLU A 91 3.84 6.15 -7.59
C GLU A 91 4.11 6.36 -9.09
N THR A 92 3.71 5.42 -9.95
CA THR A 92 3.85 5.53 -11.42
C THR A 92 3.00 6.67 -11.99
N ALA A 93 1.84 6.97 -11.38
CA ALA A 93 1.04 8.14 -11.72
C ALA A 93 1.64 9.48 -11.25
N GLY A 94 2.82 9.47 -10.58
CA GLY A 94 3.48 10.68 -10.10
C GLY A 94 2.82 11.33 -8.88
N LEU A 95 2.01 10.58 -8.14
CA LEU A 95 1.23 11.09 -7.00
C LEU A 95 1.94 10.92 -5.66
N LYS A 96 2.95 10.04 -5.56
CA LYS A 96 3.72 9.82 -4.33
C LYS A 96 4.33 11.13 -3.80
N GLY A 97 4.09 11.42 -2.53
CA GLY A 97 4.63 12.60 -1.86
C GLY A 97 4.00 13.92 -2.29
N LYS A 98 2.88 13.91 -3.02
CA LYS A 98 2.14 15.12 -3.33
C LYS A 98 1.54 15.72 -2.07
N ASP A 99 1.80 17.01 -1.88
CA ASP A 99 1.38 17.81 -0.74
C ASP A 99 0.37 18.87 -1.22
N PHE A 100 -0.73 19.00 -0.49
CA PHE A 100 -1.81 19.95 -0.77
C PHE A 100 -2.02 20.91 0.42
N GLY A 101 -0.95 21.15 1.21
CA GLY A 101 -0.95 21.99 2.40
C GLY A 101 -1.31 21.20 3.66
N ASN A 102 -2.59 21.17 4.05
CA ASN A 102 -3.01 20.50 5.27
C ASN A 102 -3.09 18.96 5.15
N PHE A 103 -3.03 18.42 3.95
CA PHE A 103 -3.11 16.98 3.68
C PHE A 103 -2.34 16.59 2.42
N GLY A 104 -2.12 15.30 2.23
CA GLY A 104 -1.38 14.84 1.06
C GLY A 104 -1.20 13.33 1.01
N ILE A 105 -0.25 12.90 0.17
CA ILE A 105 0.16 11.52 0.01
C ILE A 105 1.55 11.36 0.60
N HIS A 106 1.72 10.41 1.52
CA HIS A 106 2.98 10.26 2.25
C HIS A 106 4.19 10.03 1.32
N LYS A 107 5.32 10.69 1.64
CA LYS A 107 6.53 10.73 0.80
C LYS A 107 7.15 9.37 0.49
N SER A 108 7.13 8.44 1.44
CA SER A 108 7.70 7.10 1.28
C SER A 108 6.66 5.99 1.13
N GLN A 109 5.40 6.24 1.46
CA GLN A 109 4.33 5.25 1.45
C GLN A 109 3.13 5.74 0.64
N PRO A 110 3.09 5.49 -0.68
CA PRO A 110 2.07 6.06 -1.57
C PRO A 110 0.63 5.65 -1.23
N LEU A 111 0.45 4.56 -0.47
CA LEU A 111 -0.87 4.13 -0.01
C LEU A 111 -1.40 4.90 1.20
N VAL A 112 -0.56 5.69 1.86
CA VAL A 112 -0.93 6.40 3.09
C VAL A 112 -1.31 7.84 2.75
N LEU A 113 -2.58 8.17 2.93
CA LEU A 113 -3.05 9.55 2.91
C LEU A 113 -2.82 10.16 4.29
N VAL A 114 -2.26 11.35 4.31
CA VAL A 114 -1.83 12.03 5.55
C VAL A 114 -2.58 13.34 5.75
N ASN A 115 -2.88 13.63 7.01
CA ASN A 115 -3.38 14.91 7.48
C ASN A 115 -2.29 15.56 8.33
N TYR A 116 -1.74 16.66 7.85
CA TYR A 116 -0.69 17.42 8.55
C TYR A 116 -1.25 18.35 9.63
N GLY A 117 -2.58 18.41 9.75
CA GLY A 117 -3.32 19.25 10.67
C GLY A 117 -4.27 20.20 9.95
N GLY A 118 -5.49 20.31 10.46
CA GLY A 118 -6.52 21.21 9.92
C GLY A 118 -7.31 20.70 8.71
N ALA A 119 -6.96 19.55 8.12
CA ALA A 119 -7.79 18.93 7.09
C ALA A 119 -8.96 18.17 7.72
N THR A 120 -10.10 18.19 7.05
CA THR A 120 -11.30 17.44 7.42
C THR A 120 -11.28 16.01 6.85
N GLY A 121 -12.14 15.13 7.36
CA GLY A 121 -12.35 13.81 6.75
C GLY A 121 -12.81 13.91 5.30
N GLU A 122 -13.62 14.94 4.98
CA GLU A 122 -14.07 15.19 3.62
C GLU A 122 -12.94 15.57 2.66
N ASP A 123 -11.94 16.33 3.12
CA ASP A 123 -10.76 16.67 2.30
C ASP A 123 -9.99 15.40 1.92
N ILE A 124 -9.77 14.51 2.89
CA ILE A 124 -9.13 13.21 2.65
C ILE A 124 -9.97 12.33 1.72
N TYR A 125 -11.28 12.34 1.88
CA TYR A 125 -12.20 11.60 1.00
C TYR A 125 -12.15 12.12 -0.44
N LYS A 126 -12.21 13.44 -0.64
CA LYS A 126 -12.06 14.08 -1.97
C LYS A 126 -10.72 13.75 -2.60
N LEU A 127 -9.63 13.79 -1.82
CA LEU A 127 -8.31 13.37 -2.30
C LEU A 127 -8.32 11.91 -2.75
N SER A 128 -8.93 11.02 -1.96
CA SER A 128 -9.01 9.60 -2.32
C SER A 128 -9.76 9.36 -3.63
N ASN A 129 -10.85 10.07 -3.87
CA ASN A 129 -11.60 9.97 -5.11
C ASN A 129 -10.80 10.52 -6.30
N SER A 130 -10.12 11.65 -6.12
CA SER A 130 -9.22 12.19 -7.16
C SER A 130 -8.12 11.20 -7.54
N ILE A 131 -7.54 10.50 -6.56
CA ILE A 131 -6.56 9.44 -6.82
C ILE A 131 -7.19 8.29 -7.63
N LYS A 132 -8.38 7.81 -7.24
CA LYS A 132 -9.11 6.75 -7.97
C LYS A 132 -9.34 7.14 -9.43
N ASP A 133 -9.76 8.38 -9.67
CA ASP A 133 -10.05 8.89 -11.01
C ASP A 133 -8.79 8.98 -11.85
N ILE A 134 -7.68 9.48 -11.29
CA ILE A 134 -6.39 9.56 -11.98
C ILE A 134 -5.90 8.15 -12.35
N ILE A 135 -5.92 7.22 -11.38
CA ILE A 135 -5.51 5.84 -11.63
C ILE A 135 -6.38 5.17 -12.69
N TYR A 136 -7.69 5.40 -12.65
CA TYR A 136 -8.59 4.89 -13.67
C TYR A 136 -8.33 5.50 -15.06
N LYS A 137 -8.07 6.80 -15.13
CA LYS A 137 -7.73 7.48 -16.41
C LYS A 137 -6.47 6.90 -17.04
N ILE A 138 -5.41 6.69 -16.23
CA ILE A 138 -4.10 6.23 -16.72
C ILE A 138 -4.10 4.72 -17.02
N PHE A 139 -4.55 3.90 -16.06
CA PHE A 139 -4.36 2.44 -16.11
C PHE A 139 -5.63 1.68 -16.47
N LYS A 140 -6.81 2.33 -16.48
CA LYS A 140 -8.14 1.66 -16.58
C LYS A 140 -8.32 0.59 -15.50
N ILE A 141 -7.81 0.86 -14.29
CA ILE A 141 -7.94 0.04 -13.09
C ILE A 141 -8.70 0.83 -12.05
N LYS A 142 -9.75 0.23 -11.48
CA LYS A 142 -10.52 0.82 -10.37
C LYS A 142 -9.83 0.47 -9.06
N LEU A 143 -9.53 1.48 -8.24
CA LEU A 143 -9.08 1.28 -6.86
C LEU A 143 -10.28 1.23 -5.91
N GLU A 144 -10.20 0.31 -4.95
CA GLU A 144 -11.15 0.22 -3.82
C GLU A 144 -10.48 0.74 -2.54
N THR A 145 -11.27 1.41 -1.70
CA THR A 145 -10.81 1.81 -0.38
C THR A 145 -10.70 0.59 0.54
N GLU A 146 -9.67 0.55 1.36
CA GLU A 146 -9.50 -0.44 2.44
C GLU A 146 -10.04 0.11 3.77
N VAL A 147 -9.94 1.41 3.97
CA VAL A 147 -10.49 2.10 5.15
C VAL A 147 -12.01 2.18 5.08
N ASN A 148 -12.65 2.04 6.25
CA ASN A 148 -14.07 2.28 6.38
C ASN A 148 -14.31 3.80 6.43
N ILE A 149 -15.25 4.27 5.60
CA ILE A 149 -15.69 5.67 5.58
C ILE A 149 -17.06 5.67 6.23
N ILE A 150 -17.18 6.39 7.35
CA ILE A 150 -18.39 6.47 8.17
C ILE A 150 -19.01 7.84 7.98
#